data_16e137b76df0ba8b7b5b7b2431330e5a
#
_entry.id   16e137b76df0ba8b7b5b7b2431330e5a
#
_cell.length_a   1.000
_cell.length_b   1.000
_cell.length_c   1.000
_cell.angle_alpha   90.00
_cell.angle_beta   90.00
_cell.angle_gamma   90.00
#
_symmetry.space_group_name_H-M   'P 1'
#
loop_
_entity.id
_entity.type
_entity.pdbx_description
1 polymer ?
#
loop_
_entity_poly.entity_id
_entity_poly.type
_entity_poly.pdbx_seq_one_letter_code
_entity_poly.pdbx_strand_id
1 'polypeptide(L)'
;MPKLNENYRKLKDSYLFAEIAHRTAAYIEKHPDQSLIRLGIGDVTRPLCPCAVQALHEGADEMGRAETFKGYGPEQGYEETRRAIADYYKKNGVELNLADIFISDGAKSDTGNITELFGKGNVILIPDPVYPVYVDSNLMCGNEVTYISGNAENDFLPLPNENQHADIIYICSPNNPTGACYNREQLKIWVDYARKHEAVILFDAAYEAFISDPSLPRSIYEIEGAKQCAIEFCSLSKTAGFTGTRCGYTIVPEELVFPDSTGEEMSLNAMWNRRQSTKYNGTSYIVQKAAAAVFSEEGQKECEENLSYYKKNAKVIADTLRDLQIPFYGGIHSPYIWFECPRGMDSWECFDYLLQEIQVVGTPGAGFGENGRNYFRLTSFGTYEKTVEAMNRFRSLFA
;
A
#
# COMPACT_ATOMS: atom_id res chain seq x y z
N MET A 1 32.13 7.07 -21.84
CA MET A 1 31.62 6.33 -20.66
C MET A 1 30.20 6.79 -20.38
N PRO A 2 29.27 5.88 -20.04
CA PRO A 2 27.93 6.28 -19.65
C PRO A 2 27.97 7.11 -18.36
N LYS A 3 27.07 8.09 -18.26
CA LYS A 3 26.85 8.83 -17.01
C LYS A 3 25.87 8.01 -16.16
N LEU A 4 26.27 7.65 -14.94
CA LEU A 4 25.42 6.91 -14.00
C LEU A 4 24.48 7.87 -13.27
N ASN A 5 23.35 7.33 -12.79
CA ASN A 5 22.45 8.06 -11.93
C ASN A 5 23.00 8.11 -10.50
N GLU A 6 23.69 9.20 -10.15
CA GLU A 6 24.34 9.35 -8.85
C GLU A 6 23.34 9.56 -7.68
N ASN A 7 22.06 9.76 -7.98
CA ASN A 7 21.04 9.86 -6.92
C ASN A 7 20.92 8.57 -6.10
N TYR A 8 21.31 7.43 -6.66
CA TYR A 8 21.35 6.16 -5.92
C TYR A 8 22.25 6.21 -4.68
N ARG A 9 23.22 7.14 -4.61
CA ARG A 9 24.04 7.37 -3.42
C ARG A 9 23.28 8.04 -2.26
N LYS A 10 22.09 8.58 -2.53
CA LYS A 10 21.21 9.18 -1.51
C LYS A 10 20.38 8.15 -0.75
N LEU A 11 20.29 6.91 -1.28
CA LEU A 11 19.56 5.82 -0.64
C LEU A 11 20.34 5.33 0.59
N LYS A 12 19.59 4.83 1.58
CA LYS A 12 20.21 4.14 2.73
C LYS A 12 20.93 2.87 2.23
N ASP A 13 22.07 2.53 2.84
CA ASP A 13 22.90 1.40 2.43
C ASP A 13 22.16 0.05 2.46
N SER A 14 21.21 -0.14 3.38
CA SER A 14 20.35 -1.32 3.38
C SER A 14 18.87 -0.95 3.40
N TYR A 15 18.11 -1.62 2.54
CA TYR A 15 16.65 -1.55 2.59
C TYR A 15 16.16 -2.26 3.86
N LEU A 16 15.22 -1.65 4.62
CA LEU A 16 14.69 -2.11 5.90
C LEU A 16 14.51 -3.64 5.99
N PHE A 17 13.84 -4.22 4.99
CA PHE A 17 13.53 -5.66 5.00
C PHE A 17 14.74 -6.55 4.76
N ALA A 18 15.80 -6.04 4.12
CA ALA A 18 17.06 -6.77 3.97
C ALA A 18 17.80 -6.87 5.31
N GLU A 19 17.84 -5.81 6.11
CA GLU A 19 18.45 -5.82 7.45
C GLU A 19 17.70 -6.77 8.41
N ILE A 20 16.36 -6.74 8.39
CA ILE A 20 15.53 -7.69 9.15
C ILE A 20 15.86 -9.13 8.75
N ALA A 21 15.96 -9.42 7.45
CA ALA A 21 16.29 -10.74 6.96
C ALA A 21 17.69 -11.19 7.40
N HIS A 22 18.67 -10.29 7.33
CA HIS A 22 20.04 -10.55 7.77
C HIS A 22 20.12 -10.90 9.26
N ARG A 23 19.54 -10.06 10.15
CA ARG A 23 19.53 -10.33 11.62
C ARG A 23 18.78 -11.61 11.94
N THR A 24 17.67 -11.85 11.28
CA THR A 24 16.86 -13.07 11.47
C THR A 24 17.63 -14.32 11.05
N ALA A 25 18.36 -14.28 9.92
CA ALA A 25 19.18 -15.39 9.44
C ALA A 25 20.34 -15.68 10.41
N ALA A 26 21.02 -14.64 10.87
CA ALA A 26 22.10 -14.78 11.87
C ALA A 26 21.61 -15.38 13.20
N TYR A 27 20.38 -15.06 13.60
CA TYR A 27 19.77 -15.68 14.79
C TYR A 27 19.48 -17.16 14.57
N ILE A 28 18.87 -17.54 13.44
CA ILE A 28 18.55 -18.95 13.12
C ILE A 28 19.83 -19.80 13.08
N GLU A 29 20.91 -19.27 12.49
CA GLU A 29 22.21 -19.99 12.44
C GLU A 29 22.72 -20.36 13.84
N LYS A 30 22.56 -19.47 14.82
CA LYS A 30 22.97 -19.67 16.21
C LYS A 30 21.96 -20.52 17.01
N HIS A 31 20.73 -20.58 16.60
CA HIS A 31 19.62 -21.24 17.31
C HIS A 31 18.79 -22.13 16.38
N PRO A 32 19.35 -23.17 15.77
CA PRO A 32 18.72 -23.97 14.70
C PRO A 32 17.45 -24.72 15.18
N ASP A 33 17.34 -24.99 16.47
CA ASP A 33 16.20 -25.71 17.05
C ASP A 33 15.02 -24.79 17.45
N GLN A 34 15.18 -23.48 17.32
CA GLN A 34 14.14 -22.50 17.69
C GLN A 34 13.29 -22.10 16.48
N SER A 35 11.96 -22.17 16.64
CA SER A 35 11.03 -21.74 15.61
C SER A 35 10.64 -20.29 15.81
N LEU A 36 10.76 -19.48 14.75
CA LEU A 36 10.39 -18.07 14.74
C LEU A 36 8.92 -17.89 14.34
N ILE A 37 8.26 -16.94 14.99
CA ILE A 37 6.94 -16.45 14.57
C ILE A 37 7.15 -15.12 13.85
N ARG A 38 6.79 -15.07 12.55
CA ARG A 38 6.99 -13.90 11.70
C ARG A 38 5.68 -13.10 11.59
N LEU A 39 5.65 -11.93 12.22
CA LEU A 39 4.55 -10.96 12.17
C LEU A 39 5.02 -9.59 11.63
N GLY A 40 6.10 -9.56 10.84
CA GLY A 40 6.67 -8.32 10.33
C GLY A 40 6.41 -8.07 8.85
N ILE A 41 6.38 -9.12 8.03
CA ILE A 41 6.24 -8.99 6.58
C ILE A 41 4.78 -8.77 6.21
N GLY A 42 4.54 -7.77 5.37
CA GLY A 42 3.21 -7.50 4.82
C GLY A 42 2.82 -8.45 3.68
N ASP A 43 3.08 -9.75 3.84
CA ASP A 43 2.70 -10.79 2.89
C ASP A 43 1.53 -11.61 3.42
N VAL A 44 0.55 -11.87 2.57
CA VAL A 44 -0.65 -12.62 2.92
C VAL A 44 -0.34 -14.11 3.05
N THR A 45 -1.07 -14.80 3.92
CA THR A 45 -0.89 -16.25 4.21
C THR A 45 -2.08 -17.11 3.80
N ARG A 46 -3.23 -16.48 3.50
CA ARG A 46 -4.39 -17.20 2.96
C ARG A 46 -4.21 -17.42 1.47
N PRO A 47 -4.65 -18.59 0.93
CA PRO A 47 -4.62 -18.86 -0.50
C PRO A 47 -5.52 -17.90 -1.26
N LEU A 48 -5.35 -17.87 -2.59
CA LEU A 48 -6.29 -17.20 -3.49
C LEU A 48 -7.71 -17.72 -3.26
N CYS A 49 -8.69 -16.83 -3.43
CA CYS A 49 -10.09 -17.23 -3.36
C CYS A 49 -10.46 -18.20 -4.52
N PRO A 50 -11.42 -19.11 -4.29
CA PRO A 50 -11.79 -20.14 -5.27
C PRO A 50 -12.16 -19.58 -6.65
N CYS A 51 -12.92 -18.48 -6.71
CA CYS A 51 -13.29 -17.84 -7.98
C CYS A 51 -12.08 -17.36 -8.79
N ALA A 52 -11.06 -16.82 -8.12
CA ALA A 52 -9.82 -16.40 -8.78
C ALA A 52 -9.05 -17.61 -9.33
N VAL A 53 -8.96 -18.70 -8.56
CA VAL A 53 -8.31 -19.96 -9.01
C VAL A 53 -9.01 -20.53 -10.20
N GLN A 54 -10.35 -20.60 -10.19
CA GLN A 54 -11.16 -21.07 -11.32
C GLN A 54 -10.91 -20.21 -12.56
N ALA A 55 -10.95 -18.89 -12.43
CA ALA A 55 -10.71 -17.96 -13.54
C ALA A 55 -9.29 -18.08 -14.13
N LEU A 56 -8.26 -18.36 -13.28
CA LEU A 56 -6.91 -18.66 -13.75
C LEU A 56 -6.88 -19.92 -14.62
N HIS A 57 -7.54 -21.01 -14.21
CA HIS A 57 -7.65 -22.24 -14.99
C HIS A 57 -8.37 -22.02 -16.32
N GLU A 58 -9.52 -21.36 -16.30
CA GLU A 58 -10.27 -21.02 -17.51
C GLU A 58 -9.44 -20.17 -18.48
N GLY A 59 -8.73 -19.14 -17.95
CA GLY A 59 -7.86 -18.31 -18.76
C GLY A 59 -6.70 -19.08 -19.38
N ALA A 60 -6.12 -20.06 -18.65
CA ALA A 60 -5.08 -20.94 -19.18
C ALA A 60 -5.63 -21.85 -20.28
N ASP A 61 -6.83 -22.41 -20.10
CA ASP A 61 -7.51 -23.25 -21.11
C ASP A 61 -7.83 -22.46 -22.38
N GLU A 62 -8.26 -21.21 -22.25
CA GLU A 62 -8.51 -20.29 -23.38
C GLU A 62 -7.23 -19.98 -24.15
N MET A 63 -6.13 -19.77 -23.46
CA MET A 63 -4.81 -19.54 -24.08
C MET A 63 -4.28 -20.78 -24.81
N GLY A 64 -4.74 -21.98 -24.45
CA GLY A 64 -4.37 -23.25 -25.08
C GLY A 64 -5.14 -23.58 -26.37
N ARG A 65 -6.11 -22.76 -26.78
CA ARG A 65 -6.98 -23.04 -27.96
C ARG A 65 -6.83 -21.94 -29.00
N ALA A 66 -6.71 -22.29 -30.24
CA ALA A 66 -6.55 -21.36 -31.36
C ALA A 66 -7.68 -20.30 -31.43
N GLU A 67 -8.92 -20.72 -31.14
CA GLU A 67 -10.14 -19.92 -31.25
C GLU A 67 -10.24 -18.86 -30.15
N THR A 68 -9.62 -19.08 -28.99
CA THR A 68 -9.71 -18.21 -27.81
C THR A 68 -8.39 -17.61 -27.40
N PHE A 69 -7.29 -17.99 -28.06
CA PHE A 69 -5.96 -17.45 -27.81
C PHE A 69 -5.94 -15.91 -27.86
N LYS A 70 -5.25 -15.30 -26.87
CA LYS A 70 -5.05 -13.87 -26.76
C LYS A 70 -3.57 -13.53 -27.02
N GLY A 71 -3.34 -12.67 -27.98
CA GLY A 71 -2.04 -12.02 -28.17
C GLY A 71 -1.84 -10.86 -27.17
N TYR A 72 -1.06 -9.85 -27.58
CA TYR A 72 -0.95 -8.62 -26.79
C TYR A 72 -2.34 -8.00 -26.58
N GLY A 73 -2.69 -7.76 -25.32
CA GLY A 73 -3.92 -7.07 -24.94
C GLY A 73 -3.79 -5.54 -25.05
N PRO A 74 -4.89 -4.83 -24.75
CA PRO A 74 -4.84 -3.37 -24.60
C PRO A 74 -3.90 -2.98 -23.44
N GLU A 75 -3.10 -1.96 -23.63
CA GLU A 75 -2.11 -1.49 -22.63
C GLU A 75 -2.76 -1.01 -21.33
N GLN A 76 -3.98 -0.50 -21.41
CA GLN A 76 -4.80 -0.13 -20.23
C GLN A 76 -5.36 -1.35 -19.49
N GLY A 77 -5.32 -2.52 -20.09
CA GLY A 77 -5.99 -3.73 -19.61
C GLY A 77 -7.30 -4.03 -20.33
N TYR A 78 -7.77 -5.26 -20.19
CA TYR A 78 -9.01 -5.73 -20.85
C TYR A 78 -10.23 -4.97 -20.31
N GLU A 79 -11.17 -4.66 -21.20
CA GLU A 79 -12.38 -3.91 -20.87
C GLU A 79 -13.21 -4.59 -19.77
N GLU A 80 -13.31 -5.93 -19.81
CA GLU A 80 -14.02 -6.71 -18.79
C GLU A 80 -13.49 -6.43 -17.38
N THR A 81 -12.18 -6.44 -17.21
CA THR A 81 -11.54 -6.18 -15.91
C THR A 81 -11.75 -4.72 -15.47
N ARG A 82 -11.60 -3.76 -16.40
CA ARG A 82 -11.83 -2.34 -16.11
C ARG A 82 -13.29 -2.05 -15.76
N ARG A 83 -14.23 -2.70 -16.44
CA ARG A 83 -15.66 -2.60 -16.16
C ARG A 83 -16.00 -3.17 -14.77
N ALA A 84 -15.45 -4.34 -14.42
CA ALA A 84 -15.64 -4.92 -13.10
C ALA A 84 -15.15 -4.00 -11.97
N ILE A 85 -14.02 -3.31 -12.19
CA ILE A 85 -13.51 -2.29 -11.26
C ILE A 85 -14.44 -1.08 -11.22
N ALA A 86 -14.87 -0.53 -12.37
CA ALA A 86 -15.80 0.60 -12.40
C ALA A 86 -17.12 0.29 -11.67
N ASP A 87 -17.65 -0.91 -11.84
CA ASP A 87 -18.86 -1.37 -11.14
C ASP A 87 -18.63 -1.50 -9.62
N TYR A 88 -17.45 -1.91 -9.19
CA TYR A 88 -17.07 -1.94 -7.77
C TYR A 88 -17.06 -0.53 -7.17
N TYR A 89 -16.46 0.45 -7.86
CA TYR A 89 -16.47 1.85 -7.41
C TYR A 89 -17.87 2.45 -7.37
N LYS A 90 -18.70 2.12 -8.36
CA LYS A 90 -20.09 2.58 -8.42
C LYS A 90 -20.92 2.11 -7.22
N LYS A 91 -20.69 0.88 -6.73
CA LYS A 91 -21.33 0.37 -5.50
C LYS A 91 -20.97 1.20 -4.27
N ASN A 92 -19.79 1.83 -4.26
CA ASN A 92 -19.30 2.71 -3.21
C ASN A 92 -19.59 4.21 -3.49
N GLY A 93 -20.45 4.51 -4.48
CA GLY A 93 -20.87 5.88 -4.79
C GLY A 93 -19.91 6.70 -5.66
N VAL A 94 -18.90 6.05 -6.26
CA VAL A 94 -17.92 6.69 -7.15
C VAL A 94 -18.16 6.25 -8.60
N GLU A 95 -18.40 7.20 -9.49
CA GLU A 95 -18.51 6.95 -10.94
C GLU A 95 -17.15 7.18 -11.61
N LEU A 96 -16.65 6.16 -12.32
CA LEU A 96 -15.41 6.19 -13.09
C LEU A 96 -15.70 5.90 -14.56
N ASN A 97 -15.00 6.59 -15.46
CA ASN A 97 -14.92 6.21 -16.86
C ASN A 97 -13.96 5.04 -17.04
N LEU A 98 -14.19 4.18 -18.03
CA LEU A 98 -13.25 3.10 -18.32
C LEU A 98 -11.87 3.64 -18.75
N ALA A 99 -11.82 4.83 -19.32
CA ALA A 99 -10.59 5.51 -19.71
C ALA A 99 -9.74 5.94 -18.51
N ASP A 100 -10.33 6.09 -17.30
CA ASP A 100 -9.63 6.46 -16.09
C ASP A 100 -8.82 5.30 -15.50
N ILE A 101 -9.13 4.03 -15.87
CA ILE A 101 -8.65 2.82 -15.20
C ILE A 101 -7.55 2.15 -16.00
N PHE A 102 -6.40 1.90 -15.36
CA PHE A 102 -5.22 1.25 -15.94
C PHE A 102 -4.82 0.05 -15.11
N ILE A 103 -4.91 -1.15 -15.69
CA ILE A 103 -4.53 -2.41 -15.03
C ILE A 103 -3.01 -2.55 -15.04
N SER A 104 -2.44 -2.96 -13.91
CA SER A 104 -0.99 -3.12 -13.74
C SER A 104 -0.61 -4.44 -13.05
N ASP A 105 0.69 -4.66 -12.88
CA ASP A 105 1.25 -5.77 -12.12
C ASP A 105 1.35 -5.51 -10.62
N GLY A 106 0.78 -4.40 -10.14
CA GLY A 106 0.66 -4.06 -8.72
C GLY A 106 1.01 -2.62 -8.39
N ALA A 107 0.42 -2.09 -7.34
CA ALA A 107 0.58 -0.70 -6.91
C ALA A 107 2.05 -0.28 -6.68
N LYS A 108 2.93 -1.21 -6.28
CA LYS A 108 4.35 -0.89 -6.05
C LYS A 108 5.06 -0.43 -7.33
N SER A 109 4.82 -1.09 -8.45
CA SER A 109 5.38 -0.67 -9.74
C SER A 109 4.75 0.64 -10.21
N ASP A 110 3.44 0.81 -10.00
CA ASP A 110 2.74 2.04 -10.38
C ASP A 110 3.27 3.25 -9.61
N THR A 111 3.42 3.14 -8.28
CA THR A 111 3.96 4.23 -7.45
C THR A 111 5.40 4.59 -7.79
N GLY A 112 6.20 3.64 -8.29
CA GLY A 112 7.53 3.92 -8.79
C GLY A 112 7.51 4.55 -10.19
N ASN A 113 6.65 4.04 -11.07
CA ASN A 113 6.57 4.44 -12.47
C ASN A 113 5.91 5.81 -12.67
N ILE A 114 4.98 6.20 -11.79
CA ILE A 114 4.24 7.46 -11.90
C ILE A 114 5.17 8.69 -11.82
N THR A 115 6.31 8.55 -11.15
CA THR A 115 7.32 9.61 -11.06
C THR A 115 7.85 10.08 -12.41
N GLU A 116 7.73 9.25 -13.45
CA GLU A 116 8.15 9.59 -14.81
C GLU A 116 7.24 10.63 -15.49
N LEU A 117 6.03 10.87 -14.98
CA LEU A 117 5.13 11.90 -15.50
C LEU A 117 5.54 13.32 -15.09
N PHE A 118 6.35 13.44 -14.05
CA PHE A 118 6.70 14.71 -13.47
C PHE A 118 8.14 15.09 -13.80
N GLY A 119 8.34 16.37 -14.13
CA GLY A 119 9.65 16.95 -14.40
C GLY A 119 10.52 17.03 -13.14
N LYS A 120 11.72 17.54 -13.29
CA LYS A 120 12.62 17.82 -12.15
C LYS A 120 12.24 19.13 -11.47
N GLY A 121 12.51 19.20 -10.17
CA GLY A 121 12.33 20.43 -9.38
C GLY A 121 11.02 20.47 -8.60
N ASN A 122 10.19 19.41 -8.67
CA ASN A 122 9.01 19.30 -7.83
C ASN A 122 9.39 19.06 -6.36
N VAL A 123 8.65 19.68 -5.47
CA VAL A 123 8.70 19.44 -4.02
C VAL A 123 7.73 18.32 -3.68
N ILE A 124 8.26 17.21 -3.17
CA ILE A 124 7.48 16.03 -2.81
C ILE A 124 7.20 16.07 -1.32
N LEU A 125 5.92 16.12 -0.93
CA LEU A 125 5.49 16.07 0.47
C LEU A 125 5.04 14.66 0.84
N ILE A 126 5.67 14.09 1.88
CA ILE A 126 5.42 12.72 2.33
C ILE A 126 5.17 12.74 3.85
N PRO A 127 4.11 12.09 4.37
CA PRO A 127 3.97 11.84 5.81
C PRO A 127 5.11 10.98 6.36
N ASP A 128 5.57 11.27 7.57
CA ASP A 128 6.53 10.46 8.32
C ASP A 128 5.84 9.99 9.62
N PRO A 129 5.70 8.68 9.90
CA PRO A 129 6.27 7.53 9.18
C PRO A 129 5.43 7.08 7.96
N VAL A 130 6.10 6.46 6.98
CA VAL A 130 5.50 6.05 5.72
C VAL A 130 6.17 4.83 5.10
N TYR A 131 5.52 4.23 4.11
CA TYR A 131 6.10 3.16 3.30
C TYR A 131 7.32 3.68 2.51
N PRO A 132 8.53 3.09 2.69
CA PRO A 132 9.79 3.66 2.17
C PRO A 132 9.84 3.85 0.65
N VAL A 133 9.03 3.11 -0.10
CA VAL A 133 9.03 3.16 -1.58
C VAL A 133 8.78 4.56 -2.11
N TYR A 134 7.92 5.36 -1.46
CA TYR A 134 7.63 6.72 -1.93
C TYR A 134 8.87 7.62 -1.83
N VAL A 135 9.62 7.50 -0.73
CA VAL A 135 10.87 8.24 -0.53
C VAL A 135 11.94 7.78 -1.51
N ASP A 136 12.20 6.46 -1.55
CA ASP A 136 13.28 5.88 -2.36
C ASP A 136 13.07 6.14 -3.86
N SER A 137 11.84 5.97 -4.37
CA SER A 137 11.52 6.24 -5.78
C SER A 137 11.79 7.69 -6.16
N ASN A 138 11.41 8.65 -5.30
CA ASN A 138 11.65 10.05 -5.56
C ASN A 138 13.13 10.44 -5.46
N LEU A 139 13.85 9.89 -4.48
CA LEU A 139 15.30 10.08 -4.38
C LEU A 139 16.03 9.53 -5.61
N MET A 140 15.65 8.35 -6.12
CA MET A 140 16.20 7.77 -7.36
C MET A 140 16.00 8.70 -8.57
N CYS A 141 14.84 9.37 -8.65
CA CYS A 141 14.54 10.35 -9.69
C CYS A 141 15.26 11.70 -9.52
N GLY A 142 15.84 11.95 -8.33
CA GLY A 142 16.53 13.20 -8.01
C GLY A 142 15.59 14.30 -7.51
N ASN A 143 14.38 13.96 -7.11
CA ASN A 143 13.43 14.89 -6.50
C ASN A 143 13.85 15.25 -5.07
N GLU A 144 13.40 16.41 -4.61
CA GLU A 144 13.52 16.85 -3.21
C GLU A 144 12.32 16.31 -2.43
N VAL A 145 12.60 15.63 -1.30
CA VAL A 145 11.56 15.08 -0.42
C VAL A 145 11.50 15.91 0.85
N THR A 146 10.31 16.39 1.16
CA THR A 146 9.98 17.06 2.42
C THR A 146 8.99 16.21 3.22
N TYR A 147 8.96 16.39 4.53
CA TYR A 147 8.15 15.56 5.40
C TYR A 147 7.13 16.37 6.17
N ILE A 148 5.97 15.75 6.42
CA ILE A 148 4.99 16.22 7.38
C ILE A 148 4.86 15.19 8.51
N SER A 149 4.96 15.69 9.77
CA SER A 149 5.07 14.82 10.94
C SER A 149 3.73 14.18 11.31
N GLY A 150 3.66 12.85 11.19
CA GLY A 150 2.66 12.01 11.83
C GLY A 150 3.19 11.49 13.17
N ASN A 151 2.45 11.70 14.24
CA ASN A 151 2.85 11.32 15.59
C ASN A 151 1.61 11.00 16.46
N ALA A 152 1.82 10.70 17.74
CA ALA A 152 0.75 10.40 18.68
C ALA A 152 -0.25 11.55 18.89
N GLU A 153 0.18 12.81 18.73
CA GLU A 153 -0.68 13.99 18.97
C GLU A 153 -1.72 14.18 17.85
N ASN A 154 -1.44 13.65 16.64
CA ASN A 154 -2.33 13.71 15.48
C ASN A 154 -2.79 12.33 15.00
N ASP A 155 -2.70 11.29 15.86
CA ASP A 155 -3.06 9.91 15.54
C ASP A 155 -2.38 9.36 14.28
N PHE A 156 -1.17 9.86 13.95
CA PHE A 156 -0.43 9.57 12.72
C PHE A 156 -1.19 9.94 11.43
N LEU A 157 -2.09 10.93 11.50
CA LEU A 157 -2.88 11.48 10.41
C LEU A 157 -2.60 12.98 10.26
N PRO A 158 -1.40 13.37 9.83
CA PRO A 158 -1.05 14.77 9.70
C PRO A 158 -1.93 15.46 8.65
N LEU A 159 -2.24 16.73 8.89
CA LEU A 159 -2.98 17.59 7.97
C LEU A 159 -2.05 18.65 7.37
N PRO A 160 -2.32 19.13 6.15
CA PRO A 160 -1.45 20.06 5.46
C PRO A 160 -1.31 21.38 6.23
N ASN A 161 -0.11 21.96 6.14
CA ASN A 161 0.13 23.30 6.63
C ASN A 161 0.12 24.28 5.46
N GLU A 162 -0.70 25.32 5.53
CA GLU A 162 -0.84 26.36 4.49
C GLU A 162 0.49 27.06 4.11
N ASN A 163 1.47 27.06 4.99
CA ASN A 163 2.79 27.64 4.73
C ASN A 163 3.80 26.66 4.14
N GLN A 164 3.44 25.37 4.00
CA GLN A 164 4.30 24.36 3.43
C GLN A 164 3.94 24.16 1.97
N HIS A 165 4.86 24.45 1.06
CA HIS A 165 4.66 24.21 -0.36
C HIS A 165 4.85 22.72 -0.69
N ALA A 166 4.00 22.20 -1.56
CA ALA A 166 4.13 20.87 -2.15
C ALA A 166 3.55 20.88 -3.58
N ASP A 167 4.27 20.26 -4.51
CA ASP A 167 3.79 20.00 -5.87
C ASP A 167 3.17 18.62 -5.98
N ILE A 168 3.73 17.65 -5.25
CA ILE A 168 3.27 16.25 -5.24
C ILE A 168 3.16 15.79 -3.78
N ILE A 169 2.02 15.21 -3.43
CA ILE A 169 1.69 14.79 -2.08
C ILE A 169 1.40 13.29 -2.08
N TYR A 170 2.11 12.52 -1.26
CA TYR A 170 1.77 11.11 -1.04
C TYR A 170 0.86 10.95 0.18
N ILE A 171 -0.22 10.20 0.01
CA ILE A 171 -1.14 9.82 1.10
C ILE A 171 -1.41 8.32 0.96
N CYS A 172 -1.22 7.56 2.04
CA CYS A 172 -1.62 6.16 2.13
C CYS A 172 -2.73 6.02 3.18
N SER A 173 -3.91 5.54 2.77
CA SER A 173 -5.04 5.36 3.68
C SER A 173 -5.86 4.12 3.32
N PRO A 174 -5.92 3.13 4.21
CA PRO A 174 -5.21 3.00 5.51
C PRO A 174 -3.69 2.98 5.38
N ASN A 175 -2.98 3.60 6.32
CA ASN A 175 -1.54 3.82 6.20
C ASN A 175 -0.71 2.57 6.52
N ASN A 176 0.34 2.36 5.79
CA ASN A 176 1.48 1.51 6.13
C ASN A 176 2.65 2.43 6.55
N PRO A 177 3.11 2.43 7.83
CA PRO A 177 3.02 1.33 8.81
C PRO A 177 1.95 1.46 9.90
N THR A 178 1.33 2.63 10.08
CA THR A 178 0.60 2.97 11.30
C THR A 178 -0.79 2.34 11.41
N GLY A 179 -1.36 1.92 10.26
CA GLY A 179 -2.73 1.46 10.20
C GLY A 179 -3.79 2.55 10.38
N ALA A 180 -3.36 3.80 10.49
CA ALA A 180 -4.25 4.95 10.60
C ALA A 180 -5.03 5.18 9.30
N CYS A 181 -6.28 5.62 9.41
CA CYS A 181 -7.18 5.80 8.29
C CYS A 181 -7.82 7.19 8.34
N TYR A 182 -7.63 7.98 7.29
CA TYR A 182 -8.22 9.30 7.17
C TYR A 182 -9.75 9.22 7.05
N ASN A 183 -10.45 10.12 7.72
CA ASN A 183 -11.89 10.32 7.52
C ASN A 183 -12.17 11.29 6.35
N ARG A 184 -13.47 11.45 6.01
CA ARG A 184 -13.89 12.30 4.88
C ARG A 184 -13.50 13.78 5.05
N GLU A 185 -13.59 14.31 6.26
CA GLU A 185 -13.26 15.72 6.55
C GLU A 185 -11.75 15.94 6.40
N GLN A 186 -10.95 15.03 6.91
CA GLN A 186 -9.48 15.10 6.79
C GLN A 186 -9.02 14.97 5.33
N LEU A 187 -9.58 14.05 4.55
CA LEU A 187 -9.27 13.96 3.12
C LEU A 187 -9.76 15.18 2.34
N LYS A 188 -10.89 15.78 2.74
CA LYS A 188 -11.38 17.02 2.12
C LYS A 188 -10.39 18.18 2.32
N ILE A 189 -9.78 18.29 3.50
CA ILE A 189 -8.72 19.28 3.77
C ILE A 189 -7.52 19.07 2.83
N TRP A 190 -7.11 17.82 2.60
CA TRP A 190 -6.03 17.50 1.66
C TRP A 190 -6.39 17.82 0.20
N VAL A 191 -7.60 17.50 -0.22
CA VAL A 191 -8.10 17.79 -1.58
C VAL A 191 -8.18 19.31 -1.80
N ASP A 192 -8.70 20.06 -0.82
CA ASP A 192 -8.79 21.52 -0.91
C ASP A 192 -7.41 22.18 -0.94
N TYR A 193 -6.49 21.69 -0.12
CA TYR A 193 -5.10 22.13 -0.15
C TYR A 193 -4.48 21.87 -1.54
N ALA A 194 -4.58 20.65 -2.07
CA ALA A 194 -4.00 20.29 -3.35
C ALA A 194 -4.56 21.15 -4.50
N ARG A 195 -5.87 21.36 -4.52
CA ARG A 195 -6.52 22.22 -5.53
C ARG A 195 -6.10 23.69 -5.42
N LYS A 196 -5.97 24.19 -4.20
CA LYS A 196 -5.56 25.58 -3.95
C LYS A 196 -4.11 25.86 -4.37
N HIS A 197 -3.24 24.85 -4.19
CA HIS A 197 -1.81 24.96 -4.46
C HIS A 197 -1.38 24.33 -5.79
N GLU A 198 -2.37 23.92 -6.62
CA GLU A 198 -2.13 23.23 -7.90
C GLU A 198 -1.21 22.01 -7.76
N ALA A 199 -1.36 21.27 -6.64
CA ALA A 199 -0.60 20.07 -6.33
C ALA A 199 -1.33 18.79 -6.76
N VAL A 200 -0.57 17.70 -6.96
CA VAL A 200 -1.12 16.36 -7.22
C VAL A 200 -1.04 15.48 -5.98
N ILE A 201 -2.15 14.88 -5.60
CA ILE A 201 -2.18 13.81 -4.58
C ILE A 201 -1.95 12.47 -5.25
N LEU A 202 -0.96 11.72 -4.78
CA LEU A 202 -0.71 10.32 -5.09
C LEU A 202 -1.25 9.48 -3.92
N PHE A 203 -2.47 8.97 -4.10
CA PHE A 203 -3.23 8.29 -3.04
C PHE A 203 -3.08 6.77 -3.15
N ASP A 204 -2.45 6.15 -2.16
CA ASP A 204 -2.29 4.70 -2.08
C ASP A 204 -3.43 4.07 -1.25
N ALA A 205 -4.34 3.38 -1.94
CA ALA A 205 -5.51 2.69 -1.40
C ALA A 205 -5.30 1.17 -1.27
N ALA A 206 -4.05 0.68 -1.21
CA ALA A 206 -3.75 -0.76 -1.21
C ALA A 206 -4.40 -1.56 -0.08
N TYR A 207 -4.89 -0.91 0.95
CA TYR A 207 -5.54 -1.54 2.13
C TYR A 207 -7.02 -1.16 2.28
N GLU A 208 -7.64 -0.51 1.29
CA GLU A 208 -9.02 -0.01 1.34
C GLU A 208 -10.02 -1.08 1.74
N ALA A 209 -9.83 -2.32 1.27
CA ALA A 209 -10.72 -3.44 1.54
C ALA A 209 -10.79 -3.84 3.04
N PHE A 210 -9.81 -3.43 3.86
CA PHE A 210 -9.83 -3.64 5.31
C PHE A 210 -10.77 -2.68 6.03
N ILE A 211 -11.17 -1.58 5.40
CA ILE A 211 -12.10 -0.60 6.00
C ILE A 211 -13.47 -1.27 6.16
N SER A 212 -13.93 -1.35 7.41
CA SER A 212 -15.23 -1.94 7.76
C SER A 212 -16.27 -0.91 8.21
N ASP A 213 -15.84 0.32 8.51
CA ASP A 213 -16.73 1.41 8.86
C ASP A 213 -17.18 2.15 7.58
N PRO A 214 -18.48 2.13 7.24
CA PRO A 214 -18.98 2.79 6.02
C PRO A 214 -18.89 4.32 6.06
N SER A 215 -18.61 4.92 7.21
CA SER A 215 -18.38 6.37 7.31
C SER A 215 -16.99 6.78 6.80
N LEU A 216 -16.03 5.84 6.78
CA LEU A 216 -14.68 6.08 6.27
C LEU A 216 -14.61 5.88 4.76
N PRO A 217 -13.95 6.77 4.01
CA PRO A 217 -13.81 6.64 2.57
C PRO A 217 -12.83 5.52 2.22
N ARG A 218 -13.18 4.70 1.23
CA ARG A 218 -12.30 3.69 0.64
C ARG A 218 -11.47 4.25 -0.51
N SER A 219 -11.98 5.28 -1.16
CA SER A 219 -11.35 5.95 -2.30
C SER A 219 -11.28 7.45 -2.05
N ILE A 220 -10.20 8.08 -2.53
CA ILE A 220 -10.09 9.54 -2.53
C ILE A 220 -11.21 10.18 -3.37
N TYR A 221 -11.74 9.47 -4.37
CA TYR A 221 -12.79 9.99 -5.25
C TYR A 221 -14.19 10.04 -4.62
N GLU A 222 -14.33 9.56 -3.39
CA GLU A 222 -15.50 9.84 -2.57
C GLU A 222 -15.51 11.29 -2.04
N ILE A 223 -14.41 12.03 -2.24
CA ILE A 223 -14.24 13.41 -1.82
C ILE A 223 -14.41 14.32 -3.03
N GLU A 224 -15.33 15.30 -2.93
CA GLU A 224 -15.59 16.26 -3.98
C GLU A 224 -14.32 17.04 -4.36
N GLY A 225 -14.03 17.10 -5.66
CA GLY A 225 -12.87 17.77 -6.23
C GLY A 225 -11.63 16.90 -6.37
N ALA A 226 -11.63 15.68 -5.86
CA ALA A 226 -10.44 14.80 -5.91
C ALA A 226 -10.05 14.39 -7.34
N LYS A 227 -11.00 14.21 -8.26
CA LYS A 227 -10.69 13.88 -9.66
C LYS A 227 -9.84 14.93 -10.38
N GLN A 228 -9.84 16.17 -9.90
CA GLN A 228 -9.07 17.28 -10.46
C GLN A 228 -7.66 17.41 -9.86
N CYS A 229 -7.32 16.63 -8.84
CA CYS A 229 -6.02 16.75 -8.18
C CYS A 229 -5.44 15.42 -7.66
N ALA A 230 -6.05 14.26 -7.91
CA ALA A 230 -5.58 13.00 -7.34
C ALA A 230 -5.45 11.87 -8.36
N ILE A 231 -4.40 11.05 -8.19
CA ILE A 231 -4.20 9.74 -8.80
C ILE A 231 -4.31 8.70 -7.68
N GLU A 232 -5.07 7.60 -7.91
CA GLU A 232 -5.25 6.55 -6.92
C GLU A 232 -4.59 5.25 -7.35
N PHE A 233 -3.83 4.62 -6.44
CA PHE A 233 -3.20 3.31 -6.64
C PHE A 233 -3.90 2.25 -5.83
N CYS A 234 -4.24 1.12 -6.47
CA CYS A 234 -4.93 0.01 -5.85
C CYS A 234 -4.20 -1.30 -6.06
N SER A 235 -4.34 -2.21 -5.12
CA SER A 235 -3.62 -3.49 -5.14
C SER A 235 -4.52 -4.65 -4.79
N LEU A 236 -4.54 -5.69 -5.62
CA LEU A 236 -5.18 -6.97 -5.29
C LEU A 236 -4.29 -7.86 -4.40
N SER A 237 -3.05 -7.44 -4.13
CA SER A 237 -2.11 -8.21 -3.30
C SER A 237 -2.67 -8.50 -1.91
N LYS A 238 -3.35 -7.51 -1.29
CA LYS A 238 -3.83 -7.63 0.10
C LYS A 238 -5.29 -8.02 0.17
N THR A 239 -6.09 -7.57 -0.80
CA THR A 239 -7.52 -7.83 -0.89
C THR A 239 -7.81 -9.27 -1.29
N ALA A 240 -7.11 -9.79 -2.30
CA ALA A 240 -7.40 -11.08 -2.94
C ALA A 240 -6.23 -12.08 -2.95
N GLY A 241 -5.13 -11.76 -2.25
CA GLY A 241 -3.97 -12.67 -2.18
C GLY A 241 -3.05 -12.66 -3.40
N PHE A 242 -3.12 -11.65 -4.26
CA PHE A 242 -2.34 -11.57 -5.51
C PHE A 242 -0.87 -11.17 -5.32
N THR A 243 -0.26 -11.47 -4.17
CA THR A 243 1.15 -11.16 -3.92
C THR A 243 2.09 -11.91 -4.85
N GLY A 244 1.78 -13.16 -5.21
CA GLY A 244 2.54 -13.97 -6.18
C GLY A 244 2.00 -13.87 -7.60
N THR A 245 0.71 -13.59 -7.78
CA THR A 245 0.03 -13.53 -9.08
C THR A 245 0.27 -12.21 -9.79
N ARG A 246 0.43 -11.11 -9.05
CA ARG A 246 0.73 -9.75 -9.50
C ARG A 246 -0.41 -9.09 -10.27
N CYS A 247 -1.27 -8.37 -9.57
CA CYS A 247 -2.24 -7.47 -10.19
C CYS A 247 -2.55 -6.28 -9.28
N GLY A 248 -2.70 -5.13 -9.87
CA GLY A 248 -3.18 -3.89 -9.29
C GLY A 248 -3.78 -3.03 -10.38
N TYR A 249 -4.16 -1.83 -10.04
CA TYR A 249 -4.62 -0.83 -11.01
C TYR A 249 -4.39 0.57 -10.48
N THR A 250 -4.27 1.50 -11.42
CA THR A 250 -4.17 2.92 -11.16
C THR A 250 -5.36 3.63 -11.78
N ILE A 251 -5.95 4.57 -11.05
CA ILE A 251 -7.00 5.44 -11.57
C ILE A 251 -6.39 6.82 -11.79
N VAL A 252 -6.44 7.27 -13.04
CA VAL A 252 -6.00 8.60 -13.47
C VAL A 252 -7.17 9.25 -14.20
N PRO A 253 -7.94 10.14 -13.56
CA PRO A 253 -9.10 10.77 -14.18
C PRO A 253 -8.74 11.58 -15.42
N GLU A 254 -9.62 11.57 -16.43
CA GLU A 254 -9.46 12.41 -17.63
C GLU A 254 -9.53 13.92 -17.29
N GLU A 255 -10.19 14.27 -16.18
CA GLU A 255 -10.28 15.65 -15.68
C GLU A 255 -8.97 16.15 -15.05
N LEU A 256 -8.00 15.30 -14.84
CA LEU A 256 -6.71 15.63 -14.18
C LEU A 256 -5.76 16.27 -15.17
N VAL A 257 -5.81 17.60 -15.26
CA VAL A 257 -5.03 18.43 -16.18
C VAL A 257 -4.24 19.50 -15.43
N PHE A 258 -3.04 19.80 -15.91
CA PHE A 258 -2.17 20.84 -15.37
C PHE A 258 -1.56 21.67 -16.51
N PRO A 259 -1.33 22.98 -16.30
CA PRO A 259 -0.63 23.78 -17.30
C PRO A 259 0.85 23.37 -17.40
N ASP A 260 1.39 23.35 -18.60
CA ASP A 260 2.83 23.27 -18.82
C ASP A 260 3.51 24.64 -18.64
N SER A 261 4.80 24.72 -18.87
CA SER A 261 5.57 25.97 -18.76
C SER A 261 5.14 27.07 -19.74
N THR A 262 4.33 26.76 -20.75
CA THR A 262 3.77 27.72 -21.72
C THR A 262 2.34 28.13 -21.37
N GLY A 263 1.72 27.47 -20.37
CA GLY A 263 0.33 27.63 -19.98
C GLY A 263 -0.65 26.77 -20.79
N GLU A 264 -0.16 25.84 -21.60
CA GLU A 264 -0.99 24.87 -22.31
C GLU A 264 -1.35 23.69 -21.38
N GLU A 265 -2.61 23.28 -21.37
CA GLU A 265 -3.09 22.19 -20.54
C GLU A 265 -2.54 20.83 -20.99
N MET A 266 -1.97 20.07 -20.07
CA MET A 266 -1.51 18.69 -20.26
C MET A 266 -2.34 17.74 -19.41
N SER A 267 -2.88 16.69 -20.01
CA SER A 267 -3.63 15.63 -19.31
C SER A 267 -2.67 14.58 -18.74
N LEU A 268 -2.71 14.38 -17.41
CA LEU A 268 -1.95 13.31 -16.76
C LEU A 268 -2.48 11.93 -17.18
N ASN A 269 -3.76 11.79 -17.48
CA ASN A 269 -4.33 10.55 -18.05
C ASN A 269 -3.69 10.22 -19.40
N ALA A 270 -3.64 11.19 -20.33
CA ALA A 270 -3.03 10.99 -21.64
C ALA A 270 -1.52 10.68 -21.52
N MET A 271 -0.81 11.34 -20.61
CA MET A 271 0.61 11.07 -20.35
C MET A 271 0.82 9.66 -19.78
N TRP A 272 -0.01 9.23 -18.79
CA TRP A 272 0.06 7.89 -18.24
C TRP A 272 -0.26 6.82 -19.28
N ASN A 273 -1.30 7.02 -20.07
CA ASN A 273 -1.63 6.14 -21.19
C ASN A 273 -0.47 6.02 -22.18
N ARG A 274 0.17 7.15 -22.54
CA ARG A 274 1.35 7.15 -23.43
C ARG A 274 2.55 6.43 -22.82
N ARG A 275 2.77 6.60 -21.51
CA ARG A 275 3.82 5.89 -20.77
C ARG A 275 3.57 4.38 -20.80
N GLN A 276 2.35 3.96 -20.48
CA GLN A 276 1.96 2.55 -20.47
C GLN A 276 2.09 1.90 -21.85
N SER A 277 1.64 2.58 -22.90
CA SER A 277 1.78 2.11 -24.28
C SER A 277 3.25 2.03 -24.76
N THR A 278 4.14 2.79 -24.14
CA THR A 278 5.56 2.84 -24.54
C THR A 278 6.43 1.85 -23.77
N LYS A 279 6.15 1.64 -22.49
CA LYS A 279 7.04 0.92 -21.56
C LYS A 279 6.41 -0.29 -20.89
N TYR A 280 5.12 -0.55 -21.14
CA TYR A 280 4.37 -1.60 -20.49
C TYR A 280 3.32 -2.18 -21.44
N ASN A 281 3.33 -3.48 -21.67
CA ASN A 281 2.40 -4.18 -22.57
C ASN A 281 1.17 -4.76 -21.84
N GLY A 282 0.88 -4.29 -20.63
CA GLY A 282 -0.19 -4.83 -19.80
C GLY A 282 0.21 -6.07 -18.99
N THR A 283 -0.55 -6.34 -17.94
CA THR A 283 -0.39 -7.59 -17.19
C THR A 283 -1.05 -8.77 -17.92
N SER A 284 -0.69 -9.98 -17.56
CA SER A 284 -1.14 -11.21 -18.20
C SER A 284 -2.68 -11.31 -18.33
N TYR A 285 -3.18 -11.78 -19.48
CA TYR A 285 -4.60 -12.06 -19.69
C TYR A 285 -5.21 -12.94 -18.59
N ILE A 286 -4.53 -14.03 -18.27
CA ILE A 286 -4.99 -15.02 -17.26
C ILE A 286 -5.14 -14.33 -15.89
N VAL A 287 -4.22 -13.46 -15.55
CA VAL A 287 -4.25 -12.72 -14.29
C VAL A 287 -5.36 -11.68 -14.27
N GLN A 288 -5.59 -10.97 -15.38
CA GLN A 288 -6.69 -10.00 -15.48
C GLN A 288 -8.07 -10.68 -15.42
N LYS A 289 -8.21 -11.88 -16.00
CA LYS A 289 -9.43 -12.67 -15.89
C LYS A 289 -9.72 -13.05 -14.42
N ALA A 290 -8.70 -13.48 -13.69
CA ALA A 290 -8.82 -13.73 -12.26
C ALA A 290 -9.13 -12.44 -11.45
N ALA A 291 -8.54 -11.31 -11.83
CA ALA A 291 -8.84 -10.02 -11.22
C ALA A 291 -10.31 -9.61 -11.44
N ALA A 292 -10.85 -9.81 -12.65
CA ALA A 292 -12.26 -9.55 -12.93
C ALA A 292 -13.19 -10.42 -12.05
N ALA A 293 -12.85 -11.70 -11.88
CA ALA A 293 -13.60 -12.62 -11.01
C ALA A 293 -13.64 -12.16 -9.55
N VAL A 294 -12.54 -11.59 -9.03
CA VAL A 294 -12.47 -11.01 -7.66
C VAL A 294 -13.52 -9.92 -7.44
N PHE A 295 -13.83 -9.11 -8.47
CA PHE A 295 -14.81 -8.02 -8.36
C PHE A 295 -16.26 -8.48 -8.57
N SER A 296 -16.51 -9.77 -8.90
CA SER A 296 -17.85 -10.34 -8.91
C SER A 296 -18.45 -10.36 -7.48
N GLU A 297 -19.75 -10.57 -7.38
CA GLU A 297 -20.42 -10.68 -6.07
C GLU A 297 -19.88 -11.86 -5.24
N GLU A 298 -19.66 -13.02 -5.89
CA GLU A 298 -19.05 -14.19 -5.26
C GLU A 298 -17.60 -13.91 -4.84
N GLY A 299 -16.79 -13.30 -5.72
CA GLY A 299 -15.40 -12.96 -5.43
C GLY A 299 -15.25 -11.99 -4.28
N GLN A 300 -16.12 -10.98 -4.19
CA GLN A 300 -16.12 -10.05 -3.06
C GLN A 300 -16.45 -10.75 -1.74
N LYS A 301 -17.38 -11.69 -1.73
CA LYS A 301 -17.72 -12.49 -0.56
C LYS A 301 -16.54 -13.37 -0.12
N GLU A 302 -15.90 -14.08 -1.05
CA GLU A 302 -14.74 -14.92 -0.76
C GLU A 302 -13.53 -14.10 -0.27
N CYS A 303 -13.31 -12.90 -0.81
CA CYS A 303 -12.29 -11.97 -0.31
C CYS A 303 -12.59 -11.50 1.12
N GLU A 304 -13.85 -11.15 1.44
CA GLU A 304 -14.24 -10.74 2.78
C GLU A 304 -14.03 -11.85 3.83
N GLU A 305 -14.20 -13.13 3.47
CA GLU A 305 -13.88 -14.27 4.35
C GLU A 305 -12.38 -14.28 4.71
N ASN A 306 -11.49 -14.05 3.74
CA ASN A 306 -10.05 -13.94 3.96
C ASN A 306 -9.68 -12.69 4.79
N LEU A 307 -10.30 -11.55 4.49
CA LEU A 307 -10.09 -10.30 5.24
C LEU A 307 -10.56 -10.44 6.69
N SER A 308 -11.71 -11.07 6.92
CA SER A 308 -12.25 -11.35 8.25
C SER A 308 -11.31 -12.21 9.09
N TYR A 309 -10.63 -13.18 8.47
CA TYR A 309 -9.58 -13.96 9.14
C TYR A 309 -8.44 -13.07 9.64
N TYR A 310 -7.95 -12.15 8.82
CA TYR A 310 -6.90 -11.22 9.23
C TYR A 310 -7.36 -10.18 10.25
N LYS A 311 -8.60 -9.69 10.15
CA LYS A 311 -9.23 -8.82 11.16
C LYS A 311 -9.30 -9.52 12.54
N LYS A 312 -9.61 -10.83 12.56
CA LYS A 312 -9.58 -11.64 13.80
C LYS A 312 -8.17 -11.70 14.40
N ASN A 313 -7.13 -11.89 13.58
CA ASN A 313 -5.74 -11.86 14.04
C ASN A 313 -5.35 -10.48 14.59
N ALA A 314 -5.72 -9.40 13.88
CA ALA A 314 -5.46 -8.04 14.33
C ALA A 314 -6.09 -7.76 15.70
N LYS A 315 -7.32 -8.27 15.93
CA LYS A 315 -8.00 -8.16 17.22
C LYS A 315 -7.22 -8.86 18.34
N VAL A 316 -6.68 -10.05 18.13
CA VAL A 316 -5.86 -10.77 19.11
C VAL A 316 -4.63 -9.95 19.51
N ILE A 317 -3.95 -9.34 18.53
CA ILE A 317 -2.79 -8.47 18.79
C ILE A 317 -3.22 -7.23 19.57
N ALA A 318 -4.24 -6.52 19.10
CA ALA A 318 -4.73 -5.29 19.72
C ALA A 318 -5.22 -5.51 21.16
N ASP A 319 -5.98 -6.59 21.42
CA ASP A 319 -6.44 -6.93 22.76
C ASP A 319 -5.26 -7.22 23.69
N THR A 320 -4.22 -7.92 23.21
CA THR A 320 -3.01 -8.18 24.00
C THR A 320 -2.27 -6.90 24.39
N LEU A 321 -2.07 -5.99 23.43
CA LEU A 321 -1.40 -4.71 23.70
C LEU A 321 -2.21 -3.85 24.69
N ARG A 322 -3.54 -3.87 24.57
CA ARG A 322 -4.45 -3.17 25.48
C ARG A 322 -4.37 -3.72 26.91
N ASP A 323 -4.38 -5.06 27.05
CA ASP A 323 -4.26 -5.73 28.35
C ASP A 323 -2.93 -5.39 29.05
N LEU A 324 -1.85 -5.25 28.24
CA LEU A 324 -0.51 -4.88 28.70
C LEU A 324 -0.32 -3.37 28.86
N GLN A 325 -1.35 -2.56 28.59
CA GLN A 325 -1.29 -1.10 28.62
C GLN A 325 -0.20 -0.50 27.71
N ILE A 326 0.12 -1.16 26.60
CA ILE A 326 1.05 -0.67 25.58
C ILE A 326 0.26 0.19 24.58
N PRO A 327 0.60 1.48 24.40
CA PRO A 327 -0.05 2.33 23.42
C PRO A 327 0.11 1.78 21.99
N PHE A 328 -0.97 1.77 21.21
CA PHE A 328 -0.95 1.31 19.83
C PHE A 328 -1.99 2.00 18.96
N TYR A 329 -1.76 1.94 17.65
CA TYR A 329 -2.60 2.47 16.57
C TYR A 329 -2.85 1.39 15.52
N GLY A 330 -3.90 1.55 14.71
CA GLY A 330 -4.26 0.59 13.66
C GLY A 330 -4.97 -0.66 14.17
N GLY A 331 -4.96 -1.73 13.37
CA GLY A 331 -5.54 -3.04 13.71
C GLY A 331 -7.07 -3.14 13.59
N ILE A 332 -7.76 -2.08 13.17
CA ILE A 332 -9.22 -2.07 12.95
C ILE A 332 -9.53 -2.04 11.45
N HIS A 333 -9.02 -1.03 10.76
CA HIS A 333 -9.22 -0.79 9.33
C HIS A 333 -7.98 -1.10 8.50
N SER A 334 -7.03 -1.84 9.08
CA SER A 334 -5.74 -2.17 8.49
C SER A 334 -5.22 -3.48 9.05
N PRO A 335 -4.40 -4.22 8.30
CA PRO A 335 -3.69 -5.38 8.82
C PRO A 335 -2.50 -5.01 9.72
N TYR A 336 -2.15 -3.73 9.84
CA TYR A 336 -1.01 -3.25 10.60
C TYR A 336 -1.42 -2.76 11.99
N ILE A 337 -0.60 -3.14 12.96
CA ILE A 337 -0.66 -2.66 14.33
C ILE A 337 0.67 -2.00 14.66
N TRP A 338 0.59 -0.72 14.98
CA TRP A 338 1.71 0.17 15.25
C TRP A 338 1.74 0.50 16.72
N PHE A 339 2.71 0.00 17.47
CA PHE A 339 2.75 0.17 18.91
C PHE A 339 4.04 0.82 19.39
N GLU A 340 3.97 1.53 20.50
CA GLU A 340 5.11 2.15 21.16
C GLU A 340 6.01 1.08 21.78
N CYS A 341 7.32 1.17 21.53
CA CYS A 341 8.29 0.22 22.04
C CYS A 341 8.32 0.26 23.58
N PRO A 342 8.05 -0.86 24.28
CA PRO A 342 8.02 -0.87 25.74
C PRO A 342 9.38 -0.55 26.38
N ARG A 343 9.37 -0.10 27.65
CA ARG A 343 10.58 0.11 28.45
C ARG A 343 11.54 1.17 27.90
N GLY A 344 11.06 2.07 27.04
CA GLY A 344 11.87 3.15 26.46
C GLY A 344 12.88 2.67 25.43
N MET A 345 12.76 1.44 24.90
CA MET A 345 13.58 0.91 23.82
C MET A 345 13.36 1.69 22.54
N ASP A 346 14.41 1.86 21.72
CA ASP A 346 14.21 2.17 20.33
C ASP A 346 13.71 0.95 19.54
N SER A 347 13.33 1.15 18.28
CA SER A 347 12.67 0.10 17.49
C SER A 347 13.62 -1.06 17.12
N TRP A 348 14.91 -0.82 16.98
CA TRP A 348 15.87 -1.89 16.73
C TRP A 348 16.25 -2.65 18.02
N GLU A 349 16.34 -1.97 19.16
CA GLU A 349 16.44 -2.61 20.46
C GLU A 349 15.23 -3.49 20.74
N CYS A 350 14.03 -2.99 20.44
CA CYS A 350 12.78 -3.75 20.55
C CYS A 350 12.78 -4.97 19.62
N PHE A 351 13.29 -4.84 18.39
CA PHE A 351 13.44 -5.96 17.45
C PHE A 351 14.34 -7.06 18.01
N ASP A 352 15.53 -6.69 18.45
CA ASP A 352 16.50 -7.64 18.97
C ASP A 352 15.98 -8.30 20.27
N TYR A 353 15.30 -7.52 21.14
CA TYR A 353 14.69 -8.02 22.37
C TYR A 353 13.58 -9.05 22.10
N LEU A 354 12.64 -8.75 21.21
CA LEU A 354 11.56 -9.68 20.84
C LEU A 354 12.09 -10.93 20.14
N LEU A 355 13.11 -10.79 19.29
CA LEU A 355 13.72 -11.92 18.60
C LEU A 355 14.41 -12.86 19.58
N GLN A 356 15.18 -12.33 20.54
CA GLN A 356 15.97 -13.11 21.49
C GLN A 356 15.10 -13.77 22.58
N GLU A 357 14.20 -13.00 23.18
CA GLU A 357 13.46 -13.48 24.35
C GLU A 357 12.24 -14.36 23.98
N ILE A 358 11.54 -14.00 22.91
CA ILE A 358 10.27 -14.66 22.57
C ILE A 358 10.17 -15.18 21.13
N GLN A 359 11.24 -15.08 20.33
CA GLN A 359 11.29 -15.56 18.95
C GLN A 359 10.19 -14.99 18.05
N VAL A 360 9.82 -13.75 18.26
CA VAL A 360 8.84 -13.01 17.44
C VAL A 360 9.57 -11.97 16.60
N VAL A 361 9.30 -12.00 15.29
CA VAL A 361 9.87 -11.07 14.31
C VAL A 361 8.77 -10.11 13.84
N GLY A 362 8.93 -8.83 14.13
CA GLY A 362 8.13 -7.74 13.60
C GLY A 362 8.96 -6.81 12.73
N THR A 363 8.55 -5.55 12.60
CA THR A 363 9.25 -4.55 11.77
C THR A 363 9.59 -3.32 12.59
N PRO A 364 10.87 -2.97 12.75
CA PRO A 364 11.29 -1.75 13.43
C PRO A 364 10.75 -0.48 12.76
N GLY A 365 10.20 0.42 13.55
CA GLY A 365 9.57 1.62 13.06
C GLY A 365 10.53 2.63 12.44
N ALA A 366 11.80 2.67 12.89
CA ALA A 366 12.85 3.52 12.31
C ALA A 366 13.06 3.29 10.80
N GLY A 367 12.64 2.14 10.27
CA GLY A 367 12.69 1.86 8.84
C GLY A 367 11.62 2.57 8.02
N PHE A 368 10.62 3.18 8.67
CA PHE A 368 9.53 3.90 8.01
C PHE A 368 9.65 5.43 8.13
N GLY A 369 10.66 5.92 8.85
CA GLY A 369 10.90 7.34 9.06
C GLY A 369 11.39 7.64 10.48
N GLU A 370 11.77 8.90 10.72
CA GLU A 370 12.33 9.31 12.02
C GLU A 370 11.28 9.23 13.14
N ASN A 371 10.03 9.60 12.84
CA ASN A 371 8.93 9.50 13.81
C ASN A 371 8.57 8.05 14.17
N GLY A 372 9.09 7.08 13.42
CA GLY A 372 8.97 5.66 13.73
C GLY A 372 10.01 5.11 14.72
N ARG A 373 11.00 5.91 15.14
CA ARG A 373 12.15 5.44 15.90
C ARG A 373 11.79 4.67 17.18
N ASN A 374 10.75 5.09 17.88
CA ASN A 374 10.31 4.50 19.13
C ASN A 374 9.06 3.62 18.98
N TYR A 375 8.73 3.23 17.75
CA TYR A 375 7.57 2.42 17.43
C TYR A 375 7.94 1.13 16.73
N PHE A 376 7.01 0.18 16.78
CA PHE A 376 7.20 -1.13 16.16
C PHE A 376 5.93 -1.58 15.45
N ARG A 377 6.07 -2.19 14.27
CA ARG A 377 4.94 -2.68 13.50
C ARG A 377 4.80 -4.19 13.59
N LEU A 378 3.61 -4.67 13.97
CA LEU A 378 3.16 -6.03 13.73
C LEU A 378 2.13 -6.08 12.60
N THR A 379 1.97 -7.24 11.99
CA THR A 379 0.97 -7.50 10.96
C THR A 379 0.04 -8.64 11.36
N SER A 380 -1.19 -8.59 10.91
CA SER A 380 -2.19 -9.63 11.12
C SER A 380 -2.13 -10.76 10.09
N PHE A 381 -1.17 -10.75 9.18
CA PHE A 381 -1.05 -11.73 8.08
C PHE A 381 -0.50 -13.11 8.52
N GLY A 382 -0.27 -13.36 9.78
CA GLY A 382 0.09 -14.66 10.31
C GLY A 382 -1.06 -15.68 10.28
N THR A 383 -0.77 -16.95 10.61
CA THR A 383 -1.84 -17.88 10.96
C THR A 383 -2.43 -17.52 12.32
N TYR A 384 -3.69 -17.87 12.55
CA TYR A 384 -4.37 -17.55 13.82
C TYR A 384 -3.63 -18.15 15.01
N GLU A 385 -3.24 -19.43 14.91
CA GLU A 385 -2.55 -20.17 15.96
C GLU A 385 -1.20 -19.54 16.29
N LYS A 386 -0.41 -19.16 15.26
CA LYS A 386 0.86 -18.49 15.47
C LYS A 386 0.71 -17.08 16.01
N THR A 387 -0.35 -16.38 15.64
CA THR A 387 -0.66 -15.06 16.20
C THR A 387 -1.00 -15.16 17.68
N VAL A 388 -1.85 -16.13 18.06
CA VAL A 388 -2.19 -16.38 19.48
C VAL A 388 -0.95 -16.81 20.27
N GLU A 389 -0.12 -17.70 19.72
CA GLU A 389 1.14 -18.12 20.34
C GLU A 389 2.07 -16.94 20.60
N ALA A 390 2.29 -16.08 19.58
CA ALA A 390 3.10 -14.88 19.73
C ALA A 390 2.58 -13.96 20.83
N MET A 391 1.27 -13.73 20.86
CA MET A 391 0.66 -12.85 21.88
C MET A 391 0.71 -13.44 23.28
N ASN A 392 0.65 -14.75 23.44
CA ASN A 392 0.88 -15.39 24.74
C ASN A 392 2.34 -15.21 25.21
N ARG A 393 3.32 -15.30 24.31
CA ARG A 393 4.72 -15.00 24.61
C ARG A 393 4.91 -13.53 24.97
N PHE A 394 4.22 -12.59 24.30
CA PHE A 394 4.19 -11.16 24.65
C PHE A 394 3.68 -10.95 26.08
N ARG A 395 2.55 -11.57 26.45
CA ARG A 395 2.04 -11.48 27.83
C ARG A 395 3.07 -11.96 28.86
N SER A 396 3.73 -13.08 28.59
CA SER A 396 4.74 -13.61 29.51
C SER A 396 5.98 -12.71 29.65
N LEU A 397 6.29 -11.91 28.62
CA LEU A 397 7.46 -11.02 28.61
C LEU A 397 7.20 -9.66 29.26
N PHE A 398 5.98 -9.13 29.15
CA PHE A 398 5.63 -7.76 29.54
C PHE A 398 4.59 -7.68 30.68
N ALA A 399 4.06 -8.81 31.19
CA ALA A 399 3.13 -8.86 32.32
C ALA A 399 3.78 -8.51 33.67
#